data_e750b6ab23297252aae8fbe3a575e0b8
#
_entry.id   e750b6ab23297252aae8fbe3a575e0b8
#
_cell.length_a   1.000
_cell.length_b   1.000
_cell.length_c   1.000
_cell.angle_alpha   90.00
_cell.angle_beta   90.00
_cell.angle_gamma   90.00
#
_symmetry.space_group_name_H-M   'P 1'
#
loop_
_entity.id
_entity.type
_entity.pdbx_description
1 polymer ?
#
loop_
_entity_poly.entity_id
_entity_poly.type
_entity_poly.pdbx_seq_one_letter_code
_entity_poly.pdbx_strand_id
1 'polypeptide(L)'
;GTREQEFNLRLKGASYEEIAAAGGGILNSAGRVAATTQNEMRRQSALRLNRLVANGTGTLEIKSGYGLDPKNELKMLRTVKKLNEVSAATLVPTFLAAHALPEWAKAKGMDDAAYTKYMLEACLPAIKEEGLAHFLDGFIERDYFKLNALEHLIEASSVHGLPLKIHVNQFYDIGGIQMAVQAGALSVDHLEVMTPEALKALHGSDTIAALLPSCSYFLGIPYAPARQLIEENTLVALATDYNPGSSPGGNMQLVCNMACAKMKMTPAEALNAATLNGAAALNLSDRKGSIAVGKDADILITKEIPSLEYICYDFGTNHIQQTLLAGLPS
;
A
#
# COMPACT_ATOMS: atom_id res chain seq x y z
N GLY A 1 4.60 -12.79 -6.72
CA GLY A 1 5.67 -13.77 -6.55
C GLY A 1 6.32 -13.64 -5.19
N THR A 2 7.38 -14.37 -4.99
CA THR A 2 8.20 -14.34 -3.78
C THR A 2 9.64 -13.98 -4.17
N ARG A 3 10.42 -13.44 -3.23
CA ARG A 3 11.82 -13.04 -3.41
C ARG A 3 12.71 -13.61 -2.31
N GLU A 4 12.43 -14.83 -1.84
CA GLU A 4 13.18 -15.49 -0.78
C GLU A 4 14.65 -15.73 -1.14
N GLN A 5 14.96 -15.88 -2.42
CA GLN A 5 16.36 -16.00 -2.89
C GLN A 5 17.12 -14.67 -2.73
N GLU A 6 16.48 -13.54 -3.06
CA GLU A 6 17.05 -12.21 -2.85
C GLU A 6 17.23 -11.92 -1.36
N PHE A 7 16.28 -12.35 -0.54
CA PHE A 7 16.38 -12.26 0.92
C PHE A 7 17.63 -13.00 1.44
N ASN A 8 17.87 -14.21 0.96
CA ASN A 8 19.07 -14.97 1.33
C ASN A 8 20.38 -14.28 0.87
N LEU A 9 20.40 -13.68 -0.32
CA LEU A 9 21.57 -12.94 -0.80
C LEU A 9 21.85 -11.72 0.09
N ARG A 10 20.81 -10.97 0.46
CA ARG A 10 20.92 -9.82 1.37
C ARG A 10 21.46 -10.22 2.75
N LEU A 11 20.98 -11.33 3.32
CA LEU A 11 21.49 -11.86 4.59
C LEU A 11 22.96 -12.31 4.53
N LYS A 12 23.45 -12.65 3.34
CA LYS A 12 24.88 -12.97 3.09
C LYS A 12 25.74 -11.73 2.81
N GLY A 13 25.16 -10.53 2.90
CA GLY A 13 25.85 -9.26 2.73
C GLY A 13 25.88 -8.72 1.30
N ALA A 14 25.14 -9.33 0.36
CA ALA A 14 25.05 -8.79 -0.99
C ALA A 14 24.42 -7.40 -0.98
N SER A 15 25.01 -6.46 -1.73
CA SER A 15 24.46 -5.11 -1.89
C SER A 15 23.21 -5.11 -2.77
N TYR A 16 22.47 -4.00 -2.73
CA TYR A 16 21.31 -3.81 -3.61
C TYR A 16 21.71 -3.89 -5.09
N GLU A 17 22.86 -3.31 -5.46
CA GLU A 17 23.39 -3.32 -6.81
C GLU A 17 23.78 -4.74 -7.26
N GLU A 18 24.41 -5.53 -6.38
CA GLU A 18 24.73 -6.93 -6.66
C GLU A 18 23.48 -7.77 -6.87
N ILE A 19 22.44 -7.58 -6.06
CA ILE A 19 21.14 -8.25 -6.21
C ILE A 19 20.48 -7.85 -7.52
N ALA A 20 20.49 -6.55 -7.86
CA ALA A 20 19.92 -6.04 -9.10
C ALA A 20 20.68 -6.58 -10.32
N ALA A 21 22.02 -6.61 -10.28
CA ALA A 21 22.87 -7.18 -11.34
C ALA A 21 22.66 -8.69 -11.55
N ALA A 22 22.31 -9.41 -10.47
CA ALA A 22 21.90 -10.81 -10.54
C ALA A 22 20.45 -11.01 -11.05
N GLY A 23 19.82 -9.96 -11.55
CA GLY A 23 18.44 -10.00 -12.07
C GLY A 23 17.35 -9.96 -11.00
N GLY A 24 17.68 -9.49 -9.79
CA GLY A 24 16.74 -9.32 -8.67
C GLY A 24 15.97 -7.98 -8.70
N GLY A 25 15.30 -7.69 -7.61
CA GLY A 25 14.57 -6.43 -7.42
C GLY A 25 13.23 -6.36 -8.12
N ILE A 26 12.74 -5.13 -8.30
CA ILE A 26 11.42 -4.87 -8.92
C ILE A 26 11.39 -5.32 -10.39
N LEU A 27 12.51 -5.23 -11.11
CA LEU A 27 12.61 -5.63 -12.51
C LEU A 27 12.38 -7.15 -12.69
N ASN A 28 12.85 -7.99 -11.74
CA ASN A 28 12.51 -9.40 -11.71
C ASN A 28 11.01 -9.63 -11.55
N SER A 29 10.37 -8.91 -10.63
CA SER A 29 8.91 -8.98 -10.48
C SER A 29 8.18 -8.55 -11.74
N ALA A 30 8.63 -7.50 -12.42
CA ALA A 30 8.04 -7.04 -13.67
C ALA A 30 8.17 -8.09 -14.78
N GLY A 31 9.33 -8.73 -14.92
CA GLY A 31 9.53 -9.83 -15.85
C GLY A 31 8.58 -11.01 -15.59
N ARG A 32 8.39 -11.37 -14.32
CA ARG A 32 7.42 -12.41 -13.94
C ARG A 32 5.97 -11.99 -14.22
N VAL A 33 5.61 -10.74 -13.94
CA VAL A 33 4.29 -10.19 -14.30
C VAL A 33 4.08 -10.26 -15.81
N ALA A 34 5.05 -9.86 -16.60
CA ALA A 34 4.97 -9.91 -18.07
C ALA A 34 4.73 -11.34 -18.59
N ALA A 35 5.49 -12.32 -18.04
CA ALA A 35 5.42 -13.73 -18.45
C ALA A 35 4.16 -14.47 -17.93
N THR A 36 3.51 -13.97 -16.87
CA THR A 36 2.35 -14.64 -16.25
C THR A 36 1.05 -14.26 -16.98
N THR A 37 0.25 -15.26 -17.33
CA THR A 37 -1.09 -15.02 -17.91
C THR A 37 -2.02 -14.38 -16.87
N GLN A 38 -3.04 -13.65 -17.32
CA GLN A 38 -4.02 -13.04 -16.44
C GLN A 38 -4.76 -14.07 -15.58
N ASN A 39 -5.10 -15.24 -16.12
CA ASN A 39 -5.76 -16.31 -15.39
C ASN A 39 -4.89 -16.88 -14.28
N GLU A 40 -3.60 -17.12 -14.56
CA GLU A 40 -2.67 -17.62 -13.54
C GLU A 40 -2.39 -16.55 -12.48
N MET A 41 -2.29 -15.28 -12.86
CA MET A 41 -2.17 -14.17 -11.92
C MET A 41 -3.37 -14.12 -10.97
N ARG A 42 -4.59 -14.24 -11.51
CA ARG A 42 -5.83 -14.30 -10.74
C ARG A 42 -5.83 -15.48 -9.76
N ARG A 43 -5.47 -16.69 -10.23
CA ARG A 43 -5.40 -17.91 -9.40
C ARG A 43 -4.43 -17.74 -8.21
N GLN A 44 -3.23 -17.25 -8.49
CA GLN A 44 -2.23 -17.00 -7.44
C GLN A 44 -2.65 -15.92 -6.46
N SER A 45 -3.30 -14.86 -6.94
CA SER A 45 -3.79 -13.77 -6.11
C SER A 45 -4.94 -14.21 -5.22
N ALA A 46 -5.86 -15.06 -5.71
CA ALA A 46 -6.93 -15.63 -4.90
C ALA A 46 -6.39 -16.44 -3.71
N LEU A 47 -5.35 -17.25 -3.90
CA LEU A 47 -4.72 -18.00 -2.81
C LEU A 47 -4.11 -17.11 -1.73
N ARG A 48 -3.54 -15.95 -2.13
CA ARG A 48 -3.01 -14.97 -1.17
C ARG A 48 -4.15 -14.25 -0.45
N LEU A 49 -5.17 -13.84 -1.20
CA LEU A 49 -6.35 -13.18 -0.65
C LEU A 49 -7.02 -14.02 0.44
N ASN A 50 -7.24 -15.31 0.18
CA ASN A 50 -7.84 -16.22 1.17
C ASN A 50 -7.04 -16.26 2.48
N ARG A 51 -5.71 -16.21 2.40
CA ARG A 51 -4.86 -16.14 3.61
C ARG A 51 -4.99 -14.82 4.35
N LEU A 52 -5.13 -13.70 3.63
CA LEU A 52 -5.34 -12.39 4.24
C LEU A 52 -6.69 -12.32 4.94
N VAL A 53 -7.73 -12.83 4.30
CA VAL A 53 -9.08 -12.92 4.88
C VAL A 53 -9.10 -13.81 6.12
N ALA A 54 -8.43 -14.97 6.08
CA ALA A 54 -8.30 -15.86 7.25
C ALA A 54 -7.54 -15.22 8.43
N ASN A 55 -6.72 -14.19 8.16
CA ASN A 55 -6.05 -13.37 9.19
C ASN A 55 -6.87 -12.13 9.60
N GLY A 56 -8.12 -12.00 9.12
CA GLY A 56 -9.03 -10.92 9.51
C GLY A 56 -9.02 -9.68 8.60
N THR A 57 -8.47 -9.77 7.38
CA THR A 57 -8.50 -8.63 6.45
C THR A 57 -9.73 -8.71 5.55
N GLY A 58 -10.70 -7.81 5.74
CA GLY A 58 -11.94 -7.77 4.94
C GLY A 58 -11.91 -6.79 3.77
N THR A 59 -11.03 -5.79 3.82
CA THR A 59 -10.87 -4.78 2.76
C THR A 59 -9.39 -4.61 2.42
N LEU A 60 -9.07 -4.62 1.13
CA LEU A 60 -7.68 -4.51 0.65
C LEU A 60 -7.58 -3.47 -0.45
N GLU A 61 -6.67 -2.53 -0.29
CA GLU A 61 -6.12 -1.80 -1.42
C GLU A 61 -5.13 -2.70 -2.16
N ILE A 62 -5.26 -2.76 -3.48
CA ILE A 62 -4.33 -3.52 -4.34
C ILE A 62 -3.76 -2.56 -5.39
N LYS A 63 -2.48 -2.23 -5.21
CA LYS A 63 -1.75 -1.34 -6.11
C LYS A 63 -1.18 -2.13 -7.29
N SER A 64 -1.22 -1.56 -8.49
CA SER A 64 -0.45 -2.03 -9.65
C SER A 64 1.04 -1.68 -9.46
N GLY A 65 1.77 -1.23 -10.48
CA GLY A 65 3.15 -0.74 -10.33
C GLY A 65 4.25 -1.81 -10.49
N TYR A 66 3.88 -3.04 -10.82
CA TYR A 66 4.83 -4.11 -11.12
C TYR A 66 4.78 -4.56 -12.59
N GLY A 67 3.97 -3.94 -13.41
CA GLY A 67 3.95 -4.16 -14.85
C GLY A 67 5.05 -3.39 -15.56
N LEU A 68 5.29 -2.16 -15.11
CA LEU A 68 6.27 -1.19 -15.62
C LEU A 68 6.14 -0.88 -17.13
N ASP A 69 5.01 -1.24 -17.73
CA ASP A 69 4.57 -0.84 -19.06
C ASP A 69 3.03 -0.82 -19.12
N PRO A 70 2.42 -0.08 -20.04
CA PRO A 70 0.96 0.09 -20.09
C PRO A 70 0.20 -1.24 -20.18
N LYS A 71 0.67 -2.19 -21.01
CA LYS A 71 0.01 -3.48 -21.21
C LYS A 71 -0.04 -4.29 -19.92
N ASN A 72 1.07 -4.36 -19.19
CA ASN A 72 1.17 -5.16 -18.00
C ASN A 72 0.54 -4.48 -16.78
N GLU A 73 0.57 -3.15 -16.67
CA GLU A 73 -0.17 -2.41 -15.64
C GLU A 73 -1.68 -2.61 -15.80
N LEU A 74 -2.22 -2.42 -17.00
CA LEU A 74 -3.64 -2.69 -17.28
C LEU A 74 -4.01 -4.15 -17.04
N LYS A 75 -3.11 -5.11 -17.37
CA LYS A 75 -3.32 -6.53 -17.06
C LYS A 75 -3.45 -6.76 -15.55
N MET A 76 -2.64 -6.10 -14.73
CA MET A 76 -2.74 -6.18 -13.28
C MET A 76 -4.08 -5.62 -12.78
N LEU A 77 -4.44 -4.42 -13.17
CA LEU A 77 -5.70 -3.78 -12.77
C LEU A 77 -6.94 -4.60 -13.21
N ARG A 78 -6.95 -5.10 -14.45
CA ARG A 78 -8.00 -6.01 -14.93
C ARG A 78 -8.05 -7.31 -14.14
N THR A 79 -6.91 -7.79 -13.65
CA THR A 79 -6.87 -8.97 -12.77
C THR A 79 -7.54 -8.68 -11.42
N VAL A 80 -7.29 -7.51 -10.84
CA VAL A 80 -7.95 -7.08 -9.58
C VAL A 80 -9.46 -6.95 -9.78
N LYS A 81 -9.91 -6.32 -10.87
CA LYS A 81 -11.33 -6.21 -11.22
C LYS A 81 -12.01 -7.58 -11.27
N LYS A 82 -11.43 -8.54 -12.03
CA LYS A 82 -11.96 -9.91 -12.10
C LYS A 82 -11.90 -10.67 -10.79
N LEU A 83 -10.93 -10.37 -9.93
CA LEU A 83 -10.85 -10.99 -8.61
C LEU A 83 -11.92 -10.43 -7.68
N ASN A 84 -12.22 -9.14 -7.78
CA ASN A 84 -13.27 -8.48 -6.99
C ASN A 84 -14.68 -9.01 -7.31
N GLU A 85 -14.93 -9.45 -8.55
CA GLU A 85 -16.21 -10.03 -8.98
C GLU A 85 -16.55 -11.36 -8.25
N VAL A 86 -15.54 -12.06 -7.74
CA VAL A 86 -15.69 -13.39 -7.12
C VAL A 86 -15.23 -13.44 -5.65
N SER A 87 -14.72 -12.33 -5.13
CA SER A 87 -14.20 -12.22 -3.77
C SER A 87 -15.29 -11.75 -2.81
N ALA A 88 -15.36 -12.35 -1.63
CA ALA A 88 -16.15 -11.80 -0.52
C ALA A 88 -15.49 -10.55 0.08
N ALA A 89 -14.16 -10.44 0.04
CA ALA A 89 -13.44 -9.25 0.48
C ALA A 89 -13.60 -8.11 -0.52
N THR A 90 -13.65 -6.89 -0.02
CA THR A 90 -13.67 -5.68 -0.86
C THR A 90 -12.27 -5.37 -1.35
N LEU A 91 -12.09 -5.35 -2.68
CA LEU A 91 -10.81 -5.03 -3.31
C LEU A 91 -10.88 -3.63 -3.94
N VAL A 92 -9.96 -2.77 -3.55
CA VAL A 92 -9.86 -1.38 -4.03
C VAL A 92 -8.61 -1.23 -4.88
N PRO A 93 -8.72 -1.21 -6.21
CA PRO A 93 -7.57 -1.10 -7.10
C PRO A 93 -7.03 0.34 -7.13
N THR A 94 -5.70 0.46 -7.08
CA THR A 94 -4.95 1.71 -7.21
C THR A 94 -3.97 1.61 -8.37
N PHE A 95 -3.97 2.60 -9.26
CA PHE A 95 -2.99 2.69 -10.33
C PHE A 95 -1.71 3.35 -9.80
N LEU A 96 -0.69 2.55 -9.53
CA LEU A 96 0.65 3.00 -9.16
C LEU A 96 1.46 3.24 -10.44
N ALA A 97 1.33 4.45 -10.99
CA ALA A 97 1.86 4.81 -12.31
C ALA A 97 3.39 4.98 -12.33
N ALA A 98 3.95 5.44 -11.21
CA ALA A 98 5.36 5.80 -11.06
C ALA A 98 5.99 5.00 -9.91
N HIS A 99 6.44 3.75 -10.18
CA HIS A 99 7.01 2.87 -9.14
C HIS A 99 8.50 2.59 -9.36
N ALA A 100 8.91 2.28 -10.58
CA ALA A 100 10.31 2.14 -10.96
C ALA A 100 10.49 2.46 -12.45
N LEU A 101 11.60 3.07 -12.80
CA LEU A 101 11.94 3.40 -14.19
C LEU A 101 12.56 2.16 -14.86
N PRO A 102 11.88 1.52 -15.84
CA PRO A 102 12.38 0.31 -16.48
C PRO A 102 13.46 0.63 -17.54
N GLU A 103 14.31 -0.37 -17.83
CA GLU A 103 15.41 -0.22 -18.79
C GLU A 103 14.95 0.20 -20.19
N TRP A 104 13.77 -0.28 -20.65
CA TRP A 104 13.24 0.12 -21.95
C TRP A 104 12.92 1.61 -22.04
N ALA A 105 12.50 2.24 -20.92
CA ALA A 105 12.22 3.68 -20.87
C ALA A 105 13.54 4.49 -20.85
N LYS A 106 14.51 4.04 -20.06
CA LYS A 106 15.87 4.61 -20.05
C LYS A 106 16.50 4.54 -21.44
N ALA A 107 16.39 3.40 -22.13
CA ALA A 107 16.88 3.22 -23.50
C ALA A 107 16.21 4.16 -24.52
N LYS A 108 15.00 4.65 -24.24
CA LYS A 108 14.31 5.68 -25.01
C LYS A 108 14.63 7.11 -24.57
N GLY A 109 15.55 7.28 -23.61
CA GLY A 109 15.92 8.58 -23.08
C GLY A 109 14.87 9.23 -22.17
N MET A 110 13.94 8.46 -21.63
CA MET A 110 12.96 8.97 -20.68
C MET A 110 13.59 9.10 -19.29
N ASP A 111 13.40 10.25 -18.66
CA ASP A 111 13.58 10.43 -17.23
C ASP A 111 12.32 10.01 -16.45
N ASP A 112 12.30 10.21 -15.15
CA ASP A 112 11.22 9.88 -14.25
C ASP A 112 9.91 10.63 -14.60
N ALA A 113 9.99 11.93 -14.92
CA ALA A 113 8.84 12.75 -15.29
C ALA A 113 8.25 12.34 -16.65
N ALA A 114 9.10 12.17 -17.66
CA ALA A 114 8.68 11.75 -19.00
C ALA A 114 8.04 10.35 -18.99
N TYR A 115 8.60 9.41 -18.20
CA TYR A 115 8.01 8.10 -18.03
C TYR A 115 6.66 8.17 -17.30
N THR A 116 6.54 8.95 -16.23
CA THR A 116 5.28 9.14 -15.51
C THR A 116 4.20 9.66 -16.44
N LYS A 117 4.49 10.73 -17.17
CA LYS A 117 3.57 11.29 -18.18
C LYS A 117 3.15 10.25 -19.22
N TYR A 118 4.11 9.51 -19.78
CA TYR A 118 3.82 8.45 -20.74
C TYR A 118 2.89 7.37 -20.17
N MET A 119 3.11 6.90 -18.94
CA MET A 119 2.29 5.89 -18.31
C MET A 119 0.86 6.39 -18.05
N LEU A 120 0.72 7.64 -17.61
CA LEU A 120 -0.57 8.28 -17.40
C LEU A 120 -1.36 8.39 -18.71
N GLU A 121 -0.77 8.96 -19.76
CA GLU A 121 -1.39 9.13 -21.07
C GLU A 121 -1.82 7.78 -21.70
N ALA A 122 -0.98 6.75 -21.55
CA ALA A 122 -1.24 5.44 -22.12
C ALA A 122 -2.26 4.59 -21.36
N CYS A 123 -2.39 4.78 -20.03
CA CYS A 123 -3.24 3.91 -19.20
C CYS A 123 -4.56 4.55 -18.79
N LEU A 124 -4.61 5.86 -18.51
CA LEU A 124 -5.80 6.52 -17.96
C LEU A 124 -7.06 6.42 -18.86
N PRO A 125 -6.98 6.47 -20.20
CA PRO A 125 -8.17 6.26 -21.03
C PRO A 125 -8.85 4.91 -20.76
N ALA A 126 -8.09 3.82 -20.76
CA ALA A 126 -8.63 2.48 -20.47
C ALA A 126 -9.05 2.32 -19.01
N ILE A 127 -8.33 2.92 -18.06
CA ILE A 127 -8.69 2.91 -16.63
C ILE A 127 -10.05 3.56 -16.43
N LYS A 128 -10.30 4.69 -17.07
CA LYS A 128 -11.58 5.41 -17.01
C LYS A 128 -12.71 4.63 -17.70
N GLU A 129 -12.47 4.18 -18.91
CA GLU A 129 -13.47 3.45 -19.71
C GLU A 129 -13.91 2.16 -19.03
N GLU A 130 -12.95 1.38 -18.50
CA GLU A 130 -13.22 0.08 -17.88
C GLU A 130 -13.46 0.15 -16.36
N GLY A 131 -13.28 1.31 -15.72
CA GLY A 131 -13.39 1.46 -14.25
C GLY A 131 -12.37 0.60 -13.50
N LEU A 132 -11.07 0.72 -13.85
CA LEU A 132 -10.03 -0.19 -13.38
C LEU A 132 -9.32 0.26 -12.11
N ALA A 133 -9.39 1.53 -11.73
CA ALA A 133 -8.76 2.05 -10.54
C ALA A 133 -9.64 3.09 -9.85
N HIS A 134 -9.52 3.17 -8.53
CA HIS A 134 -10.18 4.15 -7.67
C HIS A 134 -9.23 5.28 -7.27
N PHE A 135 -7.92 5.03 -7.29
CA PHE A 135 -6.88 5.96 -6.85
C PHE A 135 -5.72 5.97 -7.84
N LEU A 136 -4.96 7.06 -7.80
CA LEU A 136 -3.70 7.23 -8.51
C LEU A 136 -2.56 7.35 -7.49
N ASP A 137 -1.40 6.73 -7.78
CA ASP A 137 -0.28 6.66 -6.85
C ASP A 137 1.07 6.75 -7.55
N GLY A 138 2.10 7.13 -6.79
CA GLY A 138 3.48 7.18 -7.23
C GLY A 138 4.46 7.06 -6.05
N PHE A 139 5.65 6.53 -6.31
CA PHE A 139 6.73 6.43 -5.34
C PHE A 139 7.69 7.61 -5.51
N ILE A 140 7.49 8.64 -4.69
CA ILE A 140 8.22 9.91 -4.76
C ILE A 140 9.38 9.87 -3.76
N GLU A 141 10.58 9.65 -4.29
CA GLU A 141 11.78 9.43 -3.50
C GLU A 141 13.03 9.85 -4.28
N ARG A 142 14.11 10.24 -3.59
CA ARG A 142 15.34 10.81 -4.17
C ARG A 142 15.87 10.02 -5.38
N ASP A 143 15.96 8.70 -5.26
CA ASP A 143 16.60 7.84 -6.24
C ASP A 143 15.59 7.11 -7.15
N TYR A 144 14.31 7.49 -7.07
CA TYR A 144 13.21 6.94 -7.86
C TYR A 144 12.52 8.04 -8.67
N PHE A 145 11.35 8.50 -8.23
CA PHE A 145 10.60 9.57 -8.89
C PHE A 145 10.67 10.84 -8.04
N LYS A 146 10.91 11.97 -8.69
CA LYS A 146 11.10 13.28 -8.04
C LYS A 146 9.83 14.13 -8.11
N LEU A 147 9.90 15.35 -7.60
CA LEU A 147 8.74 16.24 -7.51
C LEU A 147 8.13 16.60 -8.88
N ASN A 148 8.92 16.65 -9.95
CA ASN A 148 8.40 16.86 -11.30
C ASN A 148 7.52 15.68 -11.79
N ALA A 149 7.79 14.45 -11.37
CA ALA A 149 6.89 13.32 -11.61
C ALA A 149 5.60 13.45 -10.78
N LEU A 150 5.69 13.95 -9.54
CA LEU A 150 4.53 14.22 -8.70
C LEU A 150 3.61 15.29 -9.30
N GLU A 151 4.17 16.34 -9.96
CA GLU A 151 3.37 17.34 -10.69
C GLU A 151 2.44 16.69 -11.73
N HIS A 152 2.96 15.75 -12.52
CA HIS A 152 2.14 15.02 -13.48
C HIS A 152 1.05 14.16 -12.84
N LEU A 153 1.33 13.54 -11.68
CA LEU A 153 0.34 12.77 -10.93
C LEU A 153 -0.76 13.68 -10.37
N ILE A 154 -0.42 14.85 -9.85
CA ILE A 154 -1.37 15.85 -9.33
C ILE A 154 -2.29 16.36 -10.45
N GLU A 155 -1.71 16.74 -11.59
CA GLU A 155 -2.48 17.17 -12.75
C GLU A 155 -3.44 16.07 -13.22
N ALA A 156 -2.96 14.84 -13.39
CA ALA A 156 -3.77 13.71 -13.81
C ALA A 156 -4.87 13.35 -12.81
N SER A 157 -4.58 13.41 -11.49
CA SER A 157 -5.57 13.23 -10.42
C SER A 157 -6.73 14.22 -10.56
N SER A 158 -6.41 15.50 -10.74
CA SER A 158 -7.41 16.57 -10.90
C SER A 158 -8.24 16.40 -12.18
N VAL A 159 -7.59 16.13 -13.32
CA VAL A 159 -8.26 16.02 -14.64
C VAL A 159 -9.16 14.78 -14.71
N HIS A 160 -8.74 13.67 -14.14
CA HIS A 160 -9.45 12.39 -14.24
C HIS A 160 -10.33 12.07 -13.02
N GLY A 161 -10.27 12.87 -11.95
CA GLY A 161 -11.05 12.67 -10.74
C GLY A 161 -10.66 11.41 -9.96
N LEU A 162 -9.39 11.00 -10.04
CA LEU A 162 -8.83 9.90 -9.26
C LEU A 162 -8.09 10.47 -8.05
N PRO A 163 -8.59 10.30 -6.81
CA PRO A 163 -7.90 10.80 -5.62
C PRO A 163 -6.46 10.29 -5.54
N LEU A 164 -5.57 11.16 -5.09
CA LEU A 164 -4.14 10.91 -5.05
C LEU A 164 -3.73 10.23 -3.74
N LYS A 165 -2.88 9.21 -3.85
CA LYS A 165 -2.17 8.54 -2.76
C LYS A 165 -0.71 8.49 -3.14
N ILE A 166 0.21 8.76 -2.22
CA ILE A 166 1.64 8.88 -2.58
C ILE A 166 2.53 8.16 -1.58
N HIS A 167 3.42 7.28 -2.05
CA HIS A 167 4.53 6.76 -1.27
C HIS A 167 5.61 7.84 -1.18
N VAL A 168 5.95 8.27 0.03
CA VAL A 168 6.92 9.34 0.27
C VAL A 168 7.72 9.10 1.55
N ASN A 169 8.88 9.74 1.63
CA ASN A 169 9.69 9.82 2.84
C ASN A 169 10.01 8.46 3.47
N GLN A 170 10.16 7.42 2.64
CA GLN A 170 10.63 6.12 3.10
C GLN A 170 12.12 6.15 3.45
N PHE A 171 12.92 6.80 2.62
CA PHE A 171 14.36 6.88 2.79
C PHE A 171 14.86 8.32 2.92
N TYR A 172 14.23 9.28 2.25
CA TYR A 172 14.61 10.69 2.24
C TYR A 172 13.40 11.60 2.16
N ASP A 173 13.47 12.75 2.81
CA ASP A 173 12.54 13.86 2.58
C ASP A 173 13.05 14.72 1.42
N ILE A 174 12.26 14.81 0.37
CA ILE A 174 12.51 15.66 -0.81
C ILE A 174 11.40 16.69 -1.02
N GLY A 175 10.51 16.90 -0.04
CA GLY A 175 9.35 17.79 -0.13
C GLY A 175 8.08 17.14 -0.67
N GLY A 176 8.07 15.80 -0.81
CA GLY A 176 6.94 15.07 -1.37
C GLY A 176 5.67 15.15 -0.51
N ILE A 177 5.80 15.10 0.83
CA ILE A 177 4.65 15.25 1.75
C ILE A 177 4.00 16.61 1.60
N GLN A 178 4.81 17.69 1.63
CA GLN A 178 4.31 19.05 1.54
C GLN A 178 3.52 19.27 0.26
N MET A 179 4.04 18.78 -0.85
CA MET A 179 3.41 18.91 -2.17
C MET A 179 2.16 18.05 -2.28
N ALA A 180 2.16 16.82 -1.75
CA ALA A 180 0.99 15.94 -1.73
C ALA A 180 -0.15 16.52 -0.88
N VAL A 181 0.15 17.02 0.33
CA VAL A 181 -0.82 17.67 1.21
C VAL A 181 -1.42 18.92 0.57
N GLN A 182 -0.57 19.76 -0.04
CA GLN A 182 -1.03 20.97 -0.75
C GLN A 182 -1.97 20.63 -1.92
N ALA A 183 -1.74 19.49 -2.57
CA ALA A 183 -2.60 18.99 -3.65
C ALA A 183 -3.88 18.29 -3.16
N GLY A 184 -4.08 18.15 -1.84
CA GLY A 184 -5.23 17.45 -1.27
C GLY A 184 -5.17 15.94 -1.45
N ALA A 185 -3.98 15.33 -1.38
CA ALA A 185 -3.83 13.89 -1.43
C ALA A 185 -4.63 13.22 -0.30
N LEU A 186 -5.31 12.12 -0.62
CA LEU A 186 -6.07 11.34 0.36
C LEU A 186 -5.18 10.71 1.42
N SER A 187 -4.04 10.13 0.99
CA SER A 187 -3.04 9.62 1.91
C SER A 187 -1.61 9.83 1.41
N VAL A 188 -0.69 9.81 2.36
CA VAL A 188 0.75 9.65 2.14
C VAL A 188 1.20 8.41 2.90
N ASP A 189 1.93 7.54 2.22
CA ASP A 189 2.27 6.21 2.71
C ASP A 189 3.78 6.14 3.05
N HIS A 190 4.20 5.38 4.06
CA HIS A 190 5.53 5.18 4.62
C HIS A 190 5.87 6.14 5.77
N LEU A 191 6.52 7.29 5.50
CA LEU A 191 6.82 8.34 6.48
C LEU A 191 7.89 7.95 7.52
N GLU A 192 8.79 7.01 7.19
CA GLU A 192 9.90 6.62 8.07
C GLU A 192 10.85 7.79 8.34
N VAL A 193 11.01 8.69 7.36
CA VAL A 193 11.78 9.94 7.50
C VAL A 193 10.82 11.11 7.67
N MET A 194 10.79 11.69 8.88
CA MET A 194 9.90 12.81 9.20
C MET A 194 10.73 14.04 9.61
N THR A 195 10.64 15.09 8.79
CA THR A 195 11.22 16.39 9.12
C THR A 195 10.19 17.29 9.82
N PRO A 196 10.62 18.34 10.54
CA PRO A 196 9.68 19.30 11.13
C PRO A 196 8.75 19.94 10.10
N GLU A 197 9.23 20.18 8.88
CA GLU A 197 8.48 20.76 7.77
C GLU A 197 7.40 19.79 7.26
N ALA A 198 7.73 18.51 7.11
CA ALA A 198 6.78 17.46 6.72
C ALA A 198 5.69 17.27 7.78
N LEU A 199 6.08 17.22 9.06
CA LEU A 199 5.15 17.14 10.18
C LEU A 199 4.20 18.33 10.22
N LYS A 200 4.73 19.55 10.05
CA LYS A 200 3.93 20.78 9.99
C LYS A 200 2.94 20.77 8.83
N ALA A 201 3.31 20.20 7.68
CA ALA A 201 2.40 20.10 6.54
C ALA A 201 1.23 19.15 6.81
N LEU A 202 1.45 18.05 7.55
CA LEU A 202 0.40 17.11 7.94
C LEU A 202 -0.49 17.60 9.07
N HIS A 203 0.01 18.48 9.95
CA HIS A 203 -0.73 18.99 11.10
C HIS A 203 -2.08 19.59 10.69
N GLY A 204 -3.16 18.98 11.17
CA GLY A 204 -4.52 19.45 10.91
C GLY A 204 -4.97 19.37 9.46
N SER A 205 -4.24 18.67 8.58
CA SER A 205 -4.67 18.38 7.22
C SER A 205 -5.63 17.19 7.17
N ASP A 206 -6.41 17.08 6.09
CA ASP A 206 -7.26 15.92 5.82
C ASP A 206 -6.50 14.73 5.24
N THR A 207 -5.19 14.89 4.94
CA THR A 207 -4.35 13.83 4.39
C THR A 207 -4.02 12.80 5.46
N ILE A 208 -4.28 11.53 5.18
CA ILE A 208 -4.07 10.42 6.10
C ILE A 208 -2.63 9.91 5.98
N ALA A 209 -1.95 9.77 7.12
CA ALA A 209 -0.64 9.14 7.21
C ALA A 209 -0.81 7.61 7.29
N ALA A 210 -0.55 6.89 6.20
CA ALA A 210 -0.62 5.43 6.17
C ALA A 210 0.76 4.83 6.52
N LEU A 211 0.88 4.28 7.72
CA LEU A 211 2.15 3.79 8.26
C LEU A 211 2.30 2.28 8.05
N LEU A 212 3.52 1.84 7.74
CA LEU A 212 3.82 0.52 7.21
C LEU A 212 4.90 -0.20 8.06
N PRO A 213 4.64 -0.49 9.36
CA PRO A 213 5.68 -0.97 10.27
C PRO A 213 6.29 -2.33 9.88
N SER A 214 5.59 -3.17 9.11
CA SER A 214 6.15 -4.42 8.62
C SER A 214 7.22 -4.21 7.54
N CYS A 215 7.14 -3.12 6.77
CA CYS A 215 8.20 -2.71 5.86
C CYS A 215 9.46 -2.31 6.63
N SER A 216 9.33 -1.42 7.61
CA SER A 216 10.44 -0.99 8.49
C SER A 216 11.10 -2.18 9.18
N TYR A 217 10.29 -3.12 9.71
CA TYR A 217 10.78 -4.37 10.31
C TYR A 217 11.62 -5.21 9.36
N PHE A 218 11.07 -5.49 8.17
CA PHE A 218 11.70 -6.42 7.21
C PHE A 218 12.96 -5.84 6.58
N LEU A 219 12.99 -4.53 6.35
CA LEU A 219 14.16 -3.84 5.79
C LEU A 219 15.20 -3.47 6.85
N GLY A 220 14.85 -3.46 8.14
CA GLY A 220 15.73 -3.01 9.23
C GLY A 220 15.97 -1.50 9.22
N ILE A 221 14.99 -0.72 8.75
CA ILE A 221 15.03 0.75 8.72
C ILE A 221 14.26 1.35 9.91
N PRO A 222 14.41 2.67 10.21
CA PRO A 222 13.62 3.34 11.23
C PRO A 222 12.12 3.18 11.02
N TYR A 223 11.35 3.26 12.11
CA TYR A 223 9.89 3.29 12.05
C TYR A 223 9.38 4.72 11.96
N ALA A 224 8.27 4.91 11.25
CA ALA A 224 7.57 6.19 11.21
C ALA A 224 7.15 6.65 12.62
N PRO A 225 7.19 7.95 12.93
CA PRO A 225 6.96 8.49 14.29
C PRO A 225 5.46 8.62 14.60
N ALA A 226 4.74 7.49 14.68
CA ALA A 226 3.28 7.48 14.85
C ALA A 226 2.81 8.28 16.08
N ARG A 227 3.52 8.18 17.23
CA ARG A 227 3.16 8.93 18.44
C ARG A 227 3.15 10.43 18.17
N GLN A 228 4.19 10.95 17.52
CA GLN A 228 4.30 12.36 17.18
C GLN A 228 3.22 12.81 16.21
N LEU A 229 2.93 12.00 15.18
CA LEU A 229 1.85 12.28 14.21
C LEU A 229 0.47 12.39 14.90
N ILE A 230 0.17 11.45 15.83
CA ILE A 230 -1.09 11.46 16.58
C ILE A 230 -1.18 12.69 17.50
N GLU A 231 -0.11 13.03 18.20
CA GLU A 231 -0.04 14.22 19.07
C GLU A 231 -0.22 15.53 18.30
N GLU A 232 0.20 15.55 17.03
CA GLU A 232 0.00 16.66 16.09
C GLU A 232 -1.34 16.60 15.33
N ASN A 233 -2.31 15.82 15.82
CA ASN A 233 -3.65 15.67 15.23
C ASN A 233 -3.66 15.23 13.75
N THR A 234 -2.67 14.45 13.34
CA THR A 234 -2.67 13.79 12.01
C THR A 234 -3.45 12.48 12.09
N LEU A 235 -4.33 12.23 11.13
CA LEU A 235 -5.01 10.94 11.01
C LEU A 235 -4.02 9.87 10.58
N VAL A 236 -3.84 8.83 11.41
CA VAL A 236 -2.93 7.71 11.15
C VAL A 236 -3.71 6.47 10.77
N ALA A 237 -3.39 5.86 9.64
CA ALA A 237 -3.83 4.52 9.25
C ALA A 237 -2.67 3.53 9.30
N LEU A 238 -2.96 2.23 9.43
CA LEU A 238 -1.99 1.15 9.37
C LEU A 238 -2.29 0.21 8.20
N ALA A 239 -1.25 -0.20 7.49
CA ALA A 239 -1.36 -1.19 6.42
C ALA A 239 -0.16 -2.16 6.43
N THR A 240 -0.31 -3.28 5.71
CA THR A 240 0.72 -4.34 5.67
C THR A 240 1.86 -4.05 4.71
N ASP A 241 1.66 -3.21 3.71
CA ASP A 241 2.58 -3.09 2.57
C ASP A 241 2.93 -4.46 1.96
N TYR A 242 1.95 -5.38 1.89
CA TYR A 242 2.19 -6.77 1.50
C TYR A 242 2.74 -6.88 0.08
N ASN A 243 4.04 -6.98 -0.01
CA ASN A 243 4.78 -7.10 -1.27
C ASN A 243 6.01 -8.03 -1.10
N PRO A 244 6.54 -8.59 -2.20
CA PRO A 244 7.65 -9.55 -2.10
C PRO A 244 9.02 -8.93 -1.77
N GLY A 245 9.17 -7.60 -1.88
CA GLY A 245 10.46 -6.91 -1.75
C GLY A 245 10.77 -6.42 -0.36
N SER A 246 9.81 -5.73 0.24
CA SER A 246 9.98 -4.99 1.49
C SER A 246 9.07 -5.46 2.63
N SER A 247 8.00 -6.23 2.33
CA SER A 247 7.06 -6.68 3.36
C SER A 247 6.31 -7.94 2.93
N PRO A 248 6.92 -9.14 3.00
CA PRO A 248 6.29 -10.38 2.55
C PRO A 248 5.23 -10.93 3.53
N GLY A 249 4.86 -10.17 4.56
CA GLY A 249 3.89 -10.53 5.59
C GLY A 249 2.56 -9.79 5.44
N GLY A 250 1.43 -10.51 5.41
CA GLY A 250 0.08 -9.96 5.26
C GLY A 250 -0.78 -10.07 6.52
N ASN A 251 -0.20 -10.02 7.73
CA ASN A 251 -0.91 -10.17 9.00
C ASN A 251 -1.12 -8.83 9.70
N MET A 252 -2.34 -8.28 9.63
CA MET A 252 -2.67 -7.00 10.28
C MET A 252 -2.60 -7.06 11.81
N GLN A 253 -2.82 -8.22 12.45
CA GLN A 253 -2.65 -8.35 13.90
C GLN A 253 -1.18 -8.12 14.30
N LEU A 254 -0.23 -8.65 13.51
CA LEU A 254 1.19 -8.39 13.70
C LEU A 254 1.56 -6.93 13.42
N VAL A 255 0.95 -6.30 12.41
CA VAL A 255 1.13 -4.86 12.13
C VAL A 255 0.70 -4.02 13.33
N CYS A 256 -0.45 -4.30 13.93
CA CYS A 256 -0.92 -3.62 15.15
C CYS A 256 0.04 -3.83 16.33
N ASN A 257 0.57 -5.05 16.52
CA ASN A 257 1.59 -5.30 17.55
C ASN A 257 2.85 -4.44 17.31
N MET A 258 3.36 -4.42 16.06
CA MET A 258 4.54 -3.60 15.71
C MET A 258 4.29 -2.11 15.96
N ALA A 259 3.09 -1.60 15.62
CA ALA A 259 2.71 -0.22 15.88
C ALA A 259 2.72 0.11 17.38
N CYS A 260 2.24 -0.80 18.23
CA CYS A 260 2.32 -0.66 19.69
C CYS A 260 3.76 -0.74 20.18
N ALA A 261 4.49 -1.79 19.83
CA ALA A 261 5.80 -2.10 20.39
C ALA A 261 6.92 -1.15 19.90
N LYS A 262 6.83 -0.68 18.65
CA LYS A 262 7.89 0.10 17.99
C LYS A 262 7.53 1.57 17.76
N MET A 263 6.24 1.88 17.56
CA MET A 263 5.81 3.23 17.21
C MET A 263 5.03 3.91 18.34
N LYS A 264 4.93 3.27 19.53
CA LYS A 264 4.31 3.79 20.76
C LYS A 264 2.82 4.14 20.60
N MET A 265 2.12 3.42 19.76
CA MET A 265 0.66 3.49 19.69
C MET A 265 0.06 2.68 20.83
N THR A 266 -1.06 3.14 21.39
CA THR A 266 -1.88 2.30 22.28
C THR A 266 -2.61 1.23 21.45
N PRO A 267 -3.01 0.10 22.03
CA PRO A 267 -3.81 -0.90 21.29
C PRO A 267 -5.08 -0.34 20.65
N ALA A 268 -5.77 0.58 21.33
CA ALA A 268 -6.97 1.23 20.80
C ALA A 268 -6.64 2.09 19.55
N GLU A 269 -5.56 2.87 19.59
CA GLU A 269 -5.10 3.66 18.44
C GLU A 269 -4.70 2.75 17.27
N ALA A 270 -3.97 1.66 17.54
CA ALA A 270 -3.54 0.72 16.51
C ALA A 270 -4.74 0.01 15.85
N LEU A 271 -5.74 -0.40 16.62
CA LEU A 271 -6.96 -1.02 16.09
C LEU A 271 -7.81 -0.02 15.31
N ASN A 272 -7.97 1.23 15.78
CA ASN A 272 -8.63 2.28 15.02
C ASN A 272 -7.90 2.60 13.72
N ALA A 273 -6.57 2.67 13.74
CA ALA A 273 -5.75 2.91 12.56
C ALA A 273 -5.87 1.78 11.52
N ALA A 274 -6.02 0.52 11.98
CA ALA A 274 -6.19 -0.64 11.11
C ALA A 274 -7.63 -0.84 10.61
N THR A 275 -8.63 -0.15 11.19
CA THR A 275 -10.04 -0.33 10.87
C THR A 275 -10.68 0.96 10.35
N LEU A 276 -11.08 1.86 11.23
CA LEU A 276 -11.80 3.09 10.87
C LEU A 276 -10.96 4.01 9.98
N ASN A 277 -9.72 4.29 10.38
CA ASN A 277 -8.84 5.16 9.60
C ASN A 277 -8.34 4.46 8.32
N GLY A 278 -8.14 3.12 8.37
CA GLY A 278 -7.87 2.32 7.17
C GLY A 278 -9.00 2.40 6.15
N ALA A 279 -10.26 2.38 6.60
CA ALA A 279 -11.43 2.60 5.75
C ALA A 279 -11.48 4.04 5.20
N ALA A 280 -11.14 5.04 6.02
CA ALA A 280 -11.06 6.43 5.58
C ALA A 280 -9.99 6.63 4.49
N ALA A 281 -8.82 5.99 4.63
CA ALA A 281 -7.75 6.00 3.62
C ALA A 281 -8.16 5.37 2.28
N LEU A 282 -9.34 4.75 2.21
CA LEU A 282 -9.93 4.15 1.00
C LEU A 282 -11.26 4.81 0.59
N ASN A 283 -11.63 5.94 1.22
CA ASN A 283 -12.95 6.59 1.03
C ASN A 283 -14.14 5.64 1.31
N LEU A 284 -14.01 4.76 2.31
CA LEU A 284 -15.02 3.75 2.68
C LEU A 284 -15.50 3.89 4.13
N SER A 285 -15.16 4.96 4.83
CA SER A 285 -15.49 5.14 6.25
C SER A 285 -16.99 5.27 6.53
N ASP A 286 -17.79 5.65 5.54
CA ASP A 286 -19.26 5.64 5.59
C ASP A 286 -19.86 4.23 5.61
N ARG A 287 -19.14 3.25 5.03
CA ARG A 287 -19.61 1.87 4.88
C ARG A 287 -18.84 0.84 5.71
N LYS A 288 -17.58 1.13 6.07
CA LYS A 288 -16.65 0.14 6.66
C LYS A 288 -15.89 0.70 7.87
N GLY A 289 -15.10 -0.14 8.52
CA GLY A 289 -14.17 0.23 9.57
C GLY A 289 -14.76 0.33 10.98
N SER A 290 -16.08 0.28 11.15
CA SER A 290 -16.74 0.24 12.46
C SER A 290 -18.06 -0.51 12.39
N ILE A 291 -18.53 -1.02 13.54
CA ILE A 291 -19.82 -1.67 13.68
C ILE A 291 -20.86 -0.58 13.98
N ALA A 292 -21.66 -0.21 12.99
CA ALA A 292 -22.72 0.78 13.11
C ALA A 292 -23.88 0.45 12.17
N VAL A 293 -25.08 0.91 12.51
CA VAL A 293 -26.26 0.74 11.66
C VAL A 293 -26.05 1.44 10.31
N GLY A 294 -26.33 0.73 9.23
CA GLY A 294 -26.14 1.21 7.85
C GLY A 294 -24.77 0.90 7.24
N LYS A 295 -23.82 0.39 8.00
CA LYS A 295 -22.53 -0.08 7.46
C LYS A 295 -22.58 -1.56 7.06
N ASP A 296 -21.65 -1.94 6.20
CA ASP A 296 -21.47 -3.33 5.78
C ASP A 296 -21.11 -4.19 7.01
N ALA A 297 -21.71 -5.37 7.10
CA ALA A 297 -21.47 -6.30 8.21
C ALA A 297 -20.16 -7.08 8.01
N ASP A 298 -19.04 -6.35 7.92
CA ASP A 298 -17.68 -6.92 7.92
C ASP A 298 -17.23 -7.02 9.38
N ILE A 299 -17.30 -8.21 9.94
CA ILE A 299 -17.12 -8.45 11.39
C ILE A 299 -16.09 -9.54 11.60
N LEU A 300 -15.14 -9.28 12.50
CA LEU A 300 -14.20 -10.29 12.98
C LEU A 300 -14.68 -10.85 14.31
N ILE A 301 -14.82 -12.16 14.39
CA ILE A 301 -15.09 -12.90 15.62
C ILE A 301 -13.77 -13.52 16.06
N THR A 302 -13.33 -13.17 17.26
CA THR A 302 -12.10 -13.72 17.83
C THR A 302 -12.36 -15.04 18.56
N LYS A 303 -11.32 -15.83 18.75
CA LYS A 303 -11.28 -16.83 19.80
C LYS A 303 -11.49 -16.13 21.16
N GLU A 304 -11.74 -16.89 22.21
CA GLU A 304 -11.76 -16.33 23.55
C GLU A 304 -10.41 -15.69 23.88
N ILE A 305 -10.44 -14.40 24.22
CA ILE A 305 -9.27 -13.56 24.58
C ILE A 305 -9.61 -12.78 25.84
N PRO A 306 -8.61 -12.51 26.73
CA PRO A 306 -8.88 -11.84 28.00
C PRO A 306 -9.36 -10.39 27.86
N SER A 307 -8.92 -9.70 26.81
CA SER A 307 -9.30 -8.32 26.53
C SER A 307 -9.02 -7.98 25.05
N LEU A 308 -9.51 -6.82 24.59
CA LEU A 308 -9.25 -6.34 23.22
C LEU A 308 -7.76 -6.07 22.97
N GLU A 309 -7.06 -5.55 23.97
CA GLU A 309 -5.62 -5.24 23.94
C GLU A 309 -4.77 -6.49 23.69
N TYR A 310 -5.29 -7.65 24.05
CA TYR A 310 -4.60 -8.93 23.89
C TYR A 310 -4.27 -9.24 22.42
N ILE A 311 -5.06 -8.75 21.48
CA ILE A 311 -4.79 -8.86 20.02
C ILE A 311 -3.43 -8.22 19.66
N CYS A 312 -3.11 -7.08 20.27
CA CYS A 312 -1.85 -6.39 20.05
C CYS A 312 -0.70 -6.93 20.93
N TYR A 313 -1.02 -7.61 22.05
CA TYR A 313 -0.03 -8.12 23.00
C TYR A 313 0.54 -9.47 22.58
N ASP A 314 -0.32 -10.44 22.27
CA ASP A 314 0.06 -11.82 21.91
C ASP A 314 0.36 -11.90 20.40
N PHE A 315 1.57 -11.45 20.03
CA PHE A 315 2.00 -11.43 18.63
C PHE A 315 2.35 -12.84 18.12
N GLY A 316 2.06 -13.05 16.83
CA GLY A 316 2.34 -14.34 16.16
C GLY A 316 1.19 -15.33 16.21
N THR A 317 0.23 -15.18 17.10
CA THR A 317 -0.99 -15.96 17.14
C THR A 317 -2.08 -15.36 16.26
N ASN A 318 -2.79 -16.18 15.50
CA ASN A 318 -4.02 -15.75 14.84
C ASN A 318 -5.20 -15.88 15.79
N HIS A 319 -5.70 -14.75 16.27
CA HIS A 319 -6.84 -14.67 17.19
C HIS A 319 -8.20 -14.75 16.48
N ILE A 320 -8.22 -14.66 15.14
CA ILE A 320 -9.48 -14.71 14.40
C ILE A 320 -10.01 -16.15 14.38
N GLN A 321 -11.22 -16.32 14.88
CA GLN A 321 -11.98 -17.55 14.78
C GLN A 321 -12.80 -17.58 13.49
N GLN A 322 -13.43 -16.45 13.14
CA GLN A 322 -14.27 -16.32 11.96
C GLN A 322 -14.24 -14.88 11.41
N THR A 323 -14.22 -14.76 10.12
CA THR A 323 -14.42 -13.50 9.41
C THR A 323 -15.80 -13.54 8.75
N LEU A 324 -16.64 -12.54 9.02
CA LEU A 324 -17.88 -12.30 8.29
C LEU A 324 -17.64 -11.14 7.34
N LEU A 325 -18.00 -11.32 6.07
CA LEU A 325 -17.94 -10.28 5.05
C LEU A 325 -19.33 -10.10 4.44
N ALA A 326 -19.84 -8.87 4.47
CA ALA A 326 -21.24 -8.57 4.14
C ALA A 326 -22.25 -9.48 4.91
N GLY A 327 -21.92 -9.84 6.14
CA GLY A 327 -22.74 -10.70 7.00
C GLY A 327 -22.63 -12.21 6.72
N LEU A 328 -21.83 -12.63 5.75
CA LEU A 328 -21.64 -14.03 5.41
C LEU A 328 -20.27 -14.56 5.87
N PRO A 329 -20.17 -15.80 6.34
CA PRO A 329 -18.89 -16.46 6.63
C PRO A 329 -18.00 -16.51 5.37
N SER A 330 -16.72 -16.21 5.54
CA SER A 330 -15.74 -16.17 4.45
C SER A 330 -14.55 -17.10 4.72
#